data_71e62febdf8becc62c6bffa1dfa5fa5c
#
_entry.id   71e62febdf8becc62c6bffa1dfa5fa5c
#
_cell.length_a   1.000
_cell.length_b   1.000
_cell.length_c   1.000
_cell.angle_alpha   90.00
_cell.angle_beta   90.00
_cell.angle_gamma   90.00
#
_symmetry.space_group_name_H-M   'P 1'
#
loop_
_entity.id
_entity.type
_entity.pdbx_description
1 polymer ?
#
loop_
_entity_poly.entity_id
_entity_poly.type
_entity_poly.pdbx_seq_one_letter_code
_entity_poly.pdbx_strand_id
1 'polypeptide(L)'
;MTPLLLPQIKKDFKDFDLEHLYLQTETCIRKMLEAIENKDLKIFEDEDFNLIGKKMKLQLEDLIKSDIIYKYDDVIFHRHALKRYVREENSYTIEVSSSLEYYYDKIKDGKSIYKNKVKKKKQALYITKFVYIADSSVYEKDINVYGINCPNCGAVIPSLDTKRCKYCKTSFNIQVVNLLKCWKIINCKEIK
;
A
#
# COMPACT_ATOMS: atom_id res chain seq x y z
N MET A 1 -3.02 14.43 15.78
CA MET A 1 -3.58 15.01 14.55
C MET A 1 -4.94 14.42 14.17
N THR A 2 -5.22 13.14 14.47
CA THR A 2 -6.55 12.52 14.20
C THR A 2 -7.75 13.37 14.64
N PRO A 3 -7.79 13.97 15.86
CA PRO A 3 -8.93 14.79 16.30
C PRO A 3 -9.19 16.03 15.43
N LEU A 4 -8.14 16.56 14.78
CA LEU A 4 -8.26 17.73 13.92
C LEU A 4 -8.65 17.37 12.47
N LEU A 5 -8.18 16.22 11.97
CA LEU A 5 -8.39 15.81 10.59
C LEU A 5 -9.70 15.05 10.40
N LEU A 6 -10.11 14.24 11.38
CA LEU A 6 -11.30 13.40 11.26
C LEU A 6 -12.59 14.18 10.97
N PRO A 7 -12.86 15.32 11.64
CA PRO A 7 -14.03 16.14 11.32
C PRO A 7 -14.01 16.70 9.89
N GLN A 8 -12.83 17.04 9.38
CA GLN A 8 -12.68 17.53 8.00
C GLN A 8 -12.98 16.43 6.98
N ILE A 9 -12.45 15.22 7.22
CA ILE A 9 -12.71 14.05 6.37
C ILE A 9 -14.20 13.69 6.40
N LYS A 10 -14.83 13.64 7.57
CA LYS A 10 -16.26 13.34 7.72
C LYS A 10 -17.18 14.39 7.09
N LYS A 11 -16.72 15.63 6.95
CA LYS A 11 -17.46 16.67 6.21
C LYS A 11 -17.52 16.34 4.71
N ASP A 12 -16.41 15.84 4.15
CA ASP A 12 -16.34 15.47 2.73
C ASP A 12 -16.92 14.05 2.48
N PHE A 13 -16.78 13.15 3.46
CA PHE A 13 -17.21 11.74 3.40
C PHE A 13 -18.00 11.38 4.66
N LYS A 14 -19.34 11.47 4.58
CA LYS A 14 -20.23 11.22 5.74
C LYS A 14 -20.07 9.82 6.32
N ASP A 15 -19.91 8.82 5.42
CA ASP A 15 -19.77 7.41 5.78
C ASP A 15 -18.32 6.96 5.93
N PHE A 16 -17.40 7.90 6.22
CA PHE A 16 -15.98 7.58 6.39
C PHE A 16 -15.76 6.70 7.62
N ASP A 17 -15.25 5.50 7.37
CA ASP A 17 -14.91 4.52 8.39
C ASP A 17 -13.40 4.57 8.69
N LEU A 18 -13.04 5.13 9.82
CA LEU A 18 -11.66 5.26 10.27
C LEU A 18 -11.06 3.92 10.69
N GLU A 19 -11.85 3.07 11.34
CA GLU A 19 -11.41 1.75 11.82
C GLU A 19 -11.10 0.84 10.63
N HIS A 20 -11.94 0.87 9.60
CA HIS A 20 -11.68 0.14 8.36
C HIS A 20 -10.38 0.60 7.70
N LEU A 21 -10.11 1.92 7.67
CA LEU A 21 -8.87 2.46 7.12
C LEU A 21 -7.63 1.98 7.90
N TYR A 22 -7.74 1.91 9.22
CA TYR A 22 -6.68 1.40 10.07
C TYR A 22 -6.45 -0.10 9.86
N LEU A 23 -7.51 -0.87 9.75
CA LEU A 23 -7.43 -2.30 9.45
C LEU A 23 -6.75 -2.58 8.08
N GLN A 24 -7.11 -1.80 7.06
CA GLN A 24 -6.42 -1.87 5.75
C GLN A 24 -4.92 -1.55 5.87
N THR A 25 -4.57 -0.58 6.71
CA THR A 25 -3.17 -0.22 6.98
C THR A 25 -2.41 -1.37 7.63
N GLU A 26 -2.98 -2.00 8.65
CA GLU A 26 -2.38 -3.17 9.32
C GLU A 26 -2.20 -4.34 8.35
N THR A 27 -3.24 -4.65 7.59
CA THR A 27 -3.21 -5.72 6.59
C THR A 27 -2.09 -5.48 5.57
N CYS A 28 -1.94 -4.24 5.08
CA CYS A 28 -0.87 -3.89 4.16
C CYS A 28 0.52 -4.12 4.77
N ILE A 29 0.74 -3.66 6.00
CA ILE A 29 2.04 -3.80 6.67
C ILE A 29 2.35 -5.28 6.95
N ARG A 30 1.37 -6.07 7.41
CA ARG A 30 1.56 -7.52 7.64
C ARG A 30 1.92 -8.24 6.34
N LYS A 31 1.22 -7.96 5.24
CA LYS A 31 1.53 -8.52 3.92
C LYS A 31 2.93 -8.12 3.43
N MET A 32 3.40 -6.91 3.74
CA MET A 32 4.79 -6.52 3.44
C MET A 32 5.82 -7.36 4.19
N LEU A 33 5.62 -7.55 5.49
CA LEU A 33 6.52 -8.37 6.31
C LEU A 33 6.50 -9.83 5.84
N GLU A 34 5.33 -10.37 5.55
CA GLU A 34 5.14 -11.72 5.01
C GLU A 34 5.82 -11.91 3.65
N ALA A 35 5.71 -10.93 2.75
CA ALA A 35 6.38 -10.96 1.45
C ALA A 35 7.90 -11.02 1.58
N ILE A 36 8.46 -10.28 2.53
CA ILE A 36 9.91 -10.31 2.81
C ILE A 36 10.31 -11.65 3.40
N GLU A 37 9.53 -12.19 4.34
CA GLU A 37 9.81 -13.45 5.01
C GLU A 37 9.78 -14.64 4.04
N ASN A 38 8.72 -14.70 3.22
CA ASN A 38 8.50 -15.78 2.25
C ASN A 38 9.26 -15.60 0.94
N LYS A 39 9.88 -14.43 0.76
CA LYS A 39 10.51 -14.01 -0.51
C LYS A 39 9.54 -14.08 -1.70
N ASP A 40 8.27 -13.82 -1.46
CA ASP A 40 7.20 -13.89 -2.44
C ASP A 40 6.49 -12.54 -2.62
N LEU A 41 6.58 -12.01 -3.83
CA LEU A 41 5.94 -10.75 -4.20
C LEU A 41 4.53 -10.93 -4.78
N LYS A 42 4.09 -12.18 -5.02
CA LYS A 42 2.76 -12.46 -5.57
C LYS A 42 1.64 -11.99 -4.64
N ILE A 43 1.93 -11.90 -3.35
CA ILE A 43 1.01 -11.39 -2.32
C ILE A 43 0.47 -9.97 -2.66
N PHE A 44 1.17 -9.21 -3.52
CA PHE A 44 0.75 -7.88 -3.99
C PHE A 44 0.05 -7.90 -5.35
N GLU A 45 -0.32 -9.07 -5.86
CA GLU A 45 -1.10 -9.21 -7.10
C GLU A 45 -2.62 -9.19 -6.84
N ASP A 46 -3.03 -9.24 -5.57
CA ASP A 46 -4.42 -9.09 -5.15
C ASP A 46 -5.01 -7.74 -5.56
N GLU A 47 -6.31 -7.72 -5.85
CA GLU A 47 -7.04 -6.53 -6.28
C GLU A 47 -6.89 -5.33 -5.33
N ASP A 48 -6.81 -5.58 -4.03
CA ASP A 48 -6.65 -4.54 -3.01
C ASP A 48 -5.27 -3.86 -3.05
N PHE A 49 -4.28 -4.51 -3.65
CA PHE A 49 -2.90 -4.04 -3.72
C PHE A 49 -2.41 -3.73 -5.14
N ASN A 50 -3.28 -3.79 -6.14
CA ASN A 50 -2.91 -3.61 -7.55
C ASN A 50 -2.22 -2.26 -7.84
N LEU A 51 -2.60 -1.18 -7.13
CA LEU A 51 -2.00 0.14 -7.29
C LEU A 51 -0.62 0.25 -6.63
N ILE A 52 -0.45 -0.39 -5.48
CA ILE A 52 0.80 -0.34 -4.71
C ILE A 52 1.78 -1.42 -5.16
N GLY A 53 1.29 -2.51 -5.77
CA GLY A 53 2.05 -3.73 -6.04
C GLY A 53 3.39 -3.48 -6.76
N LYS A 54 3.40 -2.72 -7.85
CA LYS A 54 4.65 -2.40 -8.57
C LYS A 54 5.65 -1.65 -7.69
N LYS A 55 5.17 -0.69 -6.91
CA LYS A 55 6.02 0.12 -6.03
C LYS A 55 6.56 -0.71 -4.88
N MET A 56 5.74 -1.61 -4.33
CA MET A 56 6.16 -2.54 -3.30
C MET A 56 7.18 -3.54 -3.84
N LYS A 57 6.95 -4.09 -5.03
CA LYS A 57 7.92 -4.97 -5.70
C LYS A 57 9.30 -4.30 -5.79
N LEU A 58 9.36 -3.06 -6.27
CA LEU A 58 10.63 -2.30 -6.37
C LEU A 58 11.27 -2.05 -4.99
N GLN A 59 10.48 -1.71 -3.98
CA GLN A 59 10.99 -1.42 -2.63
C GLN A 59 11.53 -2.65 -1.91
N LEU A 60 10.97 -3.83 -2.19
CA LEU A 60 11.29 -5.07 -1.50
C LEU A 60 12.25 -5.97 -2.29
N GLU A 61 12.47 -5.66 -3.57
CA GLU A 61 13.23 -6.51 -4.49
C GLU A 61 14.63 -6.84 -3.96
N ASP A 62 15.36 -5.84 -3.45
CA ASP A 62 16.71 -6.05 -2.90
C ASP A 62 16.70 -6.93 -1.65
N LEU A 63 15.67 -6.77 -0.79
CA LEU A 63 15.51 -7.58 0.42
C LEU A 63 15.21 -9.04 0.06
N ILE A 64 14.38 -9.24 -0.95
CA ILE A 64 13.95 -10.58 -1.39
C ILE A 64 15.06 -11.31 -2.15
N LYS A 65 15.84 -10.60 -2.96
CA LYS A 65 17.00 -11.16 -3.68
C LYS A 65 18.20 -11.44 -2.77
N SER A 66 18.22 -10.89 -1.57
CA SER A 66 19.33 -11.12 -0.63
C SER A 66 19.38 -12.58 -0.17
N ASP A 67 20.58 -13.09 0.17
CA ASP A 67 20.76 -14.42 0.75
C ASP A 67 20.25 -14.52 2.21
N ILE A 68 19.78 -13.39 2.76
CA ILE A 68 19.28 -13.31 4.12
C ILE A 68 17.78 -13.60 4.12
N ILE A 69 17.37 -14.52 4.98
CA ILE A 69 15.96 -14.75 5.30
C ILE A 69 15.63 -13.93 6.54
N TYR A 70 14.57 -13.16 6.47
CA TYR A 70 14.01 -12.43 7.60
C TYR A 70 12.88 -13.23 8.19
N LYS A 71 12.82 -13.32 9.52
CA LYS A 71 11.71 -13.89 10.28
C LYS A 71 11.14 -12.81 11.18
N TYR A 72 9.83 -12.68 11.19
CA TYR A 72 9.11 -11.70 11.98
C TYR A 72 8.16 -12.39 12.93
N ASP A 73 8.22 -12.04 14.22
CA ASP A 73 7.38 -12.60 15.26
C ASP A 73 6.76 -11.49 16.10
N ASP A 74 5.60 -11.76 16.68
CA ASP A 74 4.91 -10.89 17.65
C ASP A 74 4.72 -9.47 17.12
N VAL A 75 4.18 -9.34 15.91
CA VAL A 75 3.88 -8.02 15.30
C VAL A 75 2.70 -7.39 16.02
N ILE A 76 2.98 -6.38 16.85
CA ILE A 76 2.01 -5.67 17.68
C ILE A 76 1.89 -4.23 17.19
N PHE A 77 0.70 -3.81 16.81
CA PHE A 77 0.40 -2.42 16.51
C PHE A 77 0.00 -1.69 17.80
N HIS A 78 0.66 -0.57 18.08
CA HIS A 78 0.40 0.23 19.26
C HIS A 78 -0.57 1.37 19.00
N ARG A 79 -0.40 2.03 17.85
CA ARG A 79 -1.16 3.24 17.55
C ARG A 79 -1.24 3.51 16.07
N HIS A 80 -2.42 3.93 15.62
CA HIS A 80 -2.65 4.56 14.32
C HIS A 80 -3.06 6.02 14.52
N ALA A 81 -2.66 6.88 13.60
CA ALA A 81 -3.07 8.27 13.60
C ALA A 81 -3.15 8.82 12.18
N LEU A 82 -4.18 9.60 11.92
CA LEU A 82 -4.24 10.42 10.70
C LEU A 82 -3.12 11.46 10.77
N LYS A 83 -2.22 11.45 9.80
CA LYS A 83 -1.07 12.35 9.73
C LYS A 83 -1.34 13.54 8.82
N ARG A 84 -2.00 13.28 7.69
CA ARG A 84 -2.27 14.29 6.67
C ARG A 84 -3.57 13.97 5.95
N TYR A 85 -4.30 15.00 5.60
CA TYR A 85 -5.43 14.98 4.69
C TYR A 85 -5.25 16.07 3.66
N VAL A 86 -5.34 15.74 2.38
CA VAL A 86 -5.23 16.69 1.27
C VAL A 86 -6.43 16.50 0.38
N ARG A 87 -7.04 17.62 0.03
CA ARG A 87 -8.14 17.71 -0.92
C ARG A 87 -7.62 18.37 -2.19
N GLU A 88 -7.77 17.70 -3.29
CA GLU A 88 -7.51 18.18 -4.63
C GLU A 88 -8.85 18.26 -5.39
N GLU A 89 -8.86 18.78 -6.60
CA GLU A 89 -10.10 19.05 -7.33
C GLU A 89 -11.01 17.81 -7.45
N ASN A 90 -10.44 16.64 -7.75
CA ASN A 90 -11.18 15.39 -7.91
C ASN A 90 -10.55 14.19 -7.22
N SER A 91 -9.61 14.44 -6.34
CA SER A 91 -8.98 13.40 -5.54
C SER A 91 -8.78 13.86 -4.11
N TYR A 92 -8.73 12.88 -3.23
CA TYR A 92 -8.45 13.09 -1.82
C TYR A 92 -7.36 12.13 -1.40
N THR A 93 -6.42 12.59 -0.60
CA THR A 93 -5.38 11.73 -0.06
C THR A 93 -5.37 11.77 1.46
N ILE A 94 -5.17 10.60 2.07
CA ILE A 94 -4.96 10.44 3.51
C ILE A 94 -3.63 9.75 3.74
N GLU A 95 -2.85 10.26 4.69
CA GLU A 95 -1.71 9.57 5.23
C GLU A 95 -2.01 9.11 6.66
N VAL A 96 -1.83 7.81 6.89
CA VAL A 96 -1.92 7.18 8.21
C VAL A 96 -0.53 6.86 8.70
N SER A 97 -0.20 7.28 9.92
CA SER A 97 1.01 6.84 10.59
C SER A 97 0.68 5.71 11.55
N SER A 98 1.48 4.64 11.54
CA SER A 98 1.29 3.46 12.37
C SER A 98 2.57 3.12 13.09
N SER A 99 2.52 3.11 14.43
CA SER A 99 3.62 2.63 15.26
C SER A 99 3.37 1.18 15.63
N LEU A 100 4.38 0.36 15.45
CA LEU A 100 4.33 -1.06 15.78
C LEU A 100 5.67 -1.53 16.32
N GLU A 101 5.65 -2.68 16.97
CA GLU A 101 6.84 -3.39 17.36
C GLU A 101 6.76 -4.85 16.92
N TYR A 102 7.90 -5.44 16.72
CA TYR A 102 8.04 -6.86 16.40
C TYR A 102 9.41 -7.38 16.80
N TYR A 103 9.51 -8.69 16.98
CA TYR A 103 10.80 -9.36 17.03
C TYR A 103 11.19 -9.82 15.64
N TYR A 104 12.47 -9.71 15.32
CA TYR A 104 12.96 -10.22 14.05
C TYR A 104 14.28 -10.95 14.19
N ASP A 105 14.49 -11.91 13.32
CA ASP A 105 15.76 -12.61 13.13
C ASP A 105 16.20 -12.46 11.67
N LYS A 106 17.49 -12.55 11.48
CA LYS A 106 18.12 -12.64 10.16
C LYS A 106 18.85 -13.96 10.09
N ILE A 107 18.47 -14.79 9.14
CA ILE A 107 19.01 -16.14 8.95
C ILE A 107 19.83 -16.15 7.67
N LYS A 108 21.08 -16.60 7.76
CA LYS A 108 21.95 -16.87 6.61
C LYS A 108 22.53 -18.27 6.76
N ASP A 109 22.54 -19.07 5.68
CA ASP A 109 22.99 -20.45 5.68
C ASP A 109 22.36 -21.32 6.81
N GLY A 110 21.06 -21.12 7.04
CA GLY A 110 20.28 -21.81 8.07
C GLY A 110 20.60 -21.42 9.51
N LYS A 111 21.43 -20.39 9.74
CA LYS A 111 21.83 -19.93 11.08
C LYS A 111 21.48 -18.46 11.28
N SER A 112 21.01 -18.12 12.50
CA SER A 112 20.88 -16.72 12.89
C SER A 112 22.21 -16.02 12.83
N ILE A 113 22.26 -14.84 12.24
CA ILE A 113 23.46 -13.99 12.19
C ILE A 113 23.75 -13.31 13.55
N TYR A 114 22.81 -13.38 14.50
CA TYR A 114 22.99 -12.81 15.84
C TYR A 114 23.68 -13.80 16.77
N LYS A 115 24.79 -13.37 17.39
CA LYS A 115 25.69 -14.21 18.19
C LYS A 115 25.01 -15.07 19.26
N ASN A 116 23.93 -14.60 19.84
CA ASN A 116 23.25 -15.29 20.96
C ASN A 116 21.95 -15.98 20.55
N LYS A 117 21.65 -16.13 19.24
CA LYS A 117 20.35 -16.62 18.73
C LYS A 117 19.14 -15.89 19.33
N VAL A 118 19.34 -14.65 19.81
CA VAL A 118 18.28 -13.85 20.39
C VAL A 118 17.67 -12.98 19.30
N LYS A 119 16.38 -13.16 19.06
CA LYS A 119 15.61 -12.28 18.18
C LYS A 119 15.71 -10.84 18.67
N LYS A 120 15.88 -9.91 17.74
CA LYS A 120 15.95 -8.49 18.08
C LYS A 120 14.57 -7.88 18.07
N LYS A 121 14.25 -7.17 19.13
CA LYS A 121 13.05 -6.32 19.19
C LYS A 121 13.28 -5.05 18.39
N LYS A 122 12.36 -4.69 17.52
CA LYS A 122 12.38 -3.46 16.75
C LYS A 122 11.07 -2.70 16.93
N GLN A 123 11.18 -1.41 17.17
CA GLN A 123 10.07 -0.46 17.04
C GLN A 123 10.16 0.19 15.67
N ALA A 124 9.05 0.28 14.97
CA ALA A 124 8.97 0.80 13.63
C ALA A 124 7.80 1.78 13.47
N LEU A 125 7.99 2.76 12.62
CA LEU A 125 6.96 3.71 12.21
C LEU A 125 6.72 3.58 10.71
N TYR A 126 5.47 3.31 10.32
CA TYR A 126 5.06 3.22 8.93
C TYR A 126 4.16 4.39 8.55
N ILE A 127 4.27 4.83 7.31
CA ILE A 127 3.31 5.74 6.70
C ILE A 127 2.64 5.03 5.54
N THR A 128 1.33 4.90 5.64
CA THR A 128 0.47 4.39 4.57
C THR A 128 -0.29 5.54 3.94
N LYS A 129 -0.20 5.69 2.63
CA LYS A 129 -0.90 6.71 1.86
C LYS A 129 -2.06 6.10 1.10
N PHE A 130 -3.24 6.65 1.31
CA PHE A 130 -4.47 6.31 0.61
C PHE A 130 -4.85 7.40 -0.37
N VAL A 131 -5.54 7.01 -1.43
CA VAL A 131 -6.19 7.92 -2.37
C VAL A 131 -7.66 7.54 -2.53
N TYR A 132 -8.50 8.54 -2.68
CA TYR A 132 -9.89 8.42 -3.09
C TYR A 132 -10.10 9.24 -4.35
N ILE A 133 -10.77 8.65 -5.33
CA ILE A 133 -11.00 9.25 -6.64
C ILE A 133 -12.50 9.49 -6.78
N ALA A 134 -12.89 10.76 -6.83
CA ALA A 134 -14.31 11.14 -6.87
C ALA A 134 -14.89 11.10 -8.28
N ASP A 135 -14.08 11.48 -9.29
CA ASP A 135 -14.51 11.56 -10.69
C ASP A 135 -13.38 11.12 -11.63
N SER A 136 -13.74 10.34 -12.63
CA SER A 136 -12.80 9.82 -13.64
C SER A 136 -12.44 10.83 -14.73
N SER A 137 -13.26 11.86 -14.93
CA SER A 137 -13.09 12.80 -16.06
C SER A 137 -11.81 13.64 -16.00
N VAL A 138 -11.21 13.76 -14.81
CA VAL A 138 -10.00 14.57 -14.58
C VAL A 138 -8.71 13.76 -14.72
N TYR A 139 -8.82 12.43 -14.83
CA TYR A 139 -7.66 11.51 -14.87
C TYR A 139 -6.91 11.46 -16.19
N GLU A 140 -7.33 12.19 -17.22
CA GLU A 140 -6.59 12.22 -18.49
C GLU A 140 -5.17 12.81 -18.34
N LYS A 141 -4.90 13.60 -17.31
CA LYS A 141 -3.59 14.25 -17.11
C LYS A 141 -2.66 13.54 -16.14
N ASP A 142 -3.18 12.78 -15.16
CA ASP A 142 -2.39 12.28 -14.02
C ASP A 142 -2.33 10.75 -13.84
N ILE A 143 -2.84 9.97 -14.79
CA ILE A 143 -2.83 8.49 -14.73
C ILE A 143 -1.42 7.93 -14.59
N ASN A 144 -0.42 8.62 -15.14
CA ASN A 144 0.99 8.25 -14.98
C ASN A 144 1.46 8.24 -13.52
N VAL A 145 0.83 9.03 -12.66
CA VAL A 145 1.17 9.12 -11.21
C VAL A 145 0.73 7.86 -10.47
N TYR A 146 -0.35 7.22 -10.89
CA TYR A 146 -0.91 6.05 -10.21
C TYR A 146 -0.51 4.71 -10.84
N GLY A 147 0.16 4.73 -11.99
CA GLY A 147 0.76 3.55 -12.61
C GLY A 147 -0.25 2.52 -13.11
N ILE A 148 -1.45 2.94 -13.50
CA ILE A 148 -2.44 2.04 -14.09
C ILE A 148 -2.02 1.74 -15.52
N ASN A 149 -1.61 0.50 -15.75
CA ASN A 149 -1.18 0.03 -17.07
C ASN A 149 -2.09 -1.10 -17.54
N CYS A 150 -2.17 -1.24 -18.87
CA CYS A 150 -2.86 -2.37 -19.47
C CYS A 150 -2.26 -3.70 -18.97
N PRO A 151 -3.08 -4.62 -18.41
CA PRO A 151 -2.58 -5.89 -17.89
C PRO A 151 -1.96 -6.79 -18.97
N ASN A 152 -2.35 -6.59 -20.23
CA ASN A 152 -1.87 -7.40 -21.35
C ASN A 152 -0.59 -6.85 -21.99
N CYS A 153 -0.50 -5.54 -22.26
CA CYS A 153 0.63 -4.98 -23.01
C CYS A 153 1.47 -3.96 -22.23
N GLY A 154 1.14 -3.68 -20.98
CA GLY A 154 1.86 -2.74 -20.13
C GLY A 154 1.70 -1.26 -20.51
N ALA A 155 0.98 -0.94 -21.58
CA ALA A 155 0.78 0.44 -21.99
C ALA A 155 -0.04 1.23 -20.94
N VAL A 156 0.32 2.48 -20.73
CA VAL A 156 -0.41 3.37 -19.84
C VAL A 156 -1.85 3.54 -20.32
N ILE A 157 -2.80 3.36 -19.42
CA ILE A 157 -4.23 3.56 -19.67
C ILE A 157 -4.52 5.06 -19.49
N PRO A 158 -4.86 5.78 -20.57
CA PRO A 158 -4.97 7.24 -20.54
C PRO A 158 -6.21 7.75 -19.81
N SER A 159 -7.22 6.91 -19.62
CA SER A 159 -8.48 7.26 -18.96
C SER A 159 -9.14 6.03 -18.36
N LEU A 160 -9.72 6.16 -17.18
CA LEU A 160 -10.48 5.10 -16.51
C LEU A 160 -11.80 4.73 -17.24
N ASP A 161 -12.30 5.63 -18.08
CA ASP A 161 -13.48 5.38 -18.92
C ASP A 161 -13.16 4.51 -20.14
N THR A 162 -11.88 4.26 -20.39
CA THR A 162 -11.43 3.45 -21.54
C THR A 162 -11.72 1.98 -21.27
N LYS A 163 -12.79 1.45 -21.83
CA LYS A 163 -13.15 0.02 -21.72
C LYS A 163 -12.22 -0.92 -22.47
N ARG A 164 -11.34 -0.40 -23.32
CA ARG A 164 -10.39 -1.18 -24.14
C ARG A 164 -9.06 -0.45 -24.28
N CYS A 165 -7.98 -1.20 -24.24
CA CYS A 165 -6.65 -0.64 -24.50
C CYS A 165 -6.56 -0.07 -25.93
N LYS A 166 -6.05 1.15 -26.06
CA LYS A 166 -5.84 1.79 -27.37
C LYS A 166 -4.85 1.02 -28.24
N TYR A 167 -3.88 0.32 -27.62
CA TYR A 167 -2.80 -0.37 -28.29
C TYR A 167 -3.13 -1.83 -28.62
N CYS A 168 -3.43 -2.65 -27.61
CA CYS A 168 -3.65 -4.09 -27.80
C CYS A 168 -5.13 -4.49 -27.89
N LYS A 169 -6.06 -3.54 -27.77
CA LYS A 169 -7.52 -3.74 -27.84
C LYS A 169 -8.08 -4.65 -26.73
N THR A 170 -7.27 -5.08 -25.77
CA THR A 170 -7.74 -5.86 -24.63
C THR A 170 -8.82 -5.10 -23.88
N SER A 171 -9.94 -5.75 -23.60
CA SER A 171 -11.00 -5.20 -22.77
C SER A 171 -10.54 -5.11 -21.33
N PHE A 172 -10.76 -3.97 -20.69
CA PHE A 172 -10.55 -3.84 -19.25
C PHE A 172 -11.77 -4.38 -18.52
N ASN A 173 -11.51 -5.28 -17.61
CA ASN A 173 -12.56 -5.77 -16.74
C ASN A 173 -12.99 -4.62 -15.77
N ILE A 174 -14.20 -4.68 -15.29
CA ILE A 174 -14.89 -3.73 -14.39
C ILE A 174 -14.05 -3.32 -13.15
N GLN A 175 -12.94 -4.00 -12.87
CA GLN A 175 -12.01 -3.73 -11.77
C GLN A 175 -11.40 -2.32 -11.77
N VAL A 176 -11.24 -1.69 -12.94
CA VAL A 176 -10.77 -0.29 -13.03
C VAL A 176 -11.85 0.68 -12.55
N VAL A 177 -13.11 0.31 -12.74
CA VAL A 177 -14.27 1.09 -12.24
C VAL A 177 -14.39 0.97 -10.71
N ASN A 178 -13.92 -0.13 -10.11
CA ASN A 178 -13.91 -0.33 -8.66
C ASN A 178 -12.87 0.54 -7.92
N LEU A 179 -11.98 1.21 -8.64
CA LEU A 179 -11.07 2.21 -8.06
C LEU A 179 -11.78 3.53 -7.77
N LEU A 180 -12.91 3.78 -8.44
CA LEU A 180 -13.69 4.99 -8.24
C LEU A 180 -14.50 4.86 -6.94
N LYS A 181 -14.55 5.97 -6.20
CA LYS A 181 -15.36 6.10 -4.98
C LYS A 181 -15.00 5.13 -3.84
N CYS A 182 -13.76 4.66 -3.80
CA CYS A 182 -13.24 3.93 -2.65
C CYS A 182 -11.82 4.37 -2.29
N TRP A 183 -11.45 4.19 -1.03
CA TRP A 183 -10.08 4.45 -0.57
C TRP A 183 -9.17 3.29 -1.00
N LYS A 184 -8.09 3.62 -1.70
CA LYS A 184 -7.08 2.62 -2.13
C LYS A 184 -5.68 3.02 -1.67
N ILE A 185 -4.91 2.02 -1.26
CA ILE A 185 -3.53 2.23 -0.84
C ILE A 185 -2.65 2.45 -2.08
N ILE A 186 -1.89 3.54 -2.07
CA ILE A 186 -0.93 3.88 -3.15
C ILE A 186 0.52 3.90 -2.69
N ASN A 187 0.75 3.87 -1.40
CA ASN A 187 2.09 3.78 -0.82
C ASN A 187 2.02 3.26 0.62
N CYS A 188 3.01 2.46 0.99
CA CYS A 188 3.26 2.07 2.37
C CYS A 188 4.78 1.95 2.55
N LYS A 189 5.34 2.63 3.54
CA LYS A 189 6.80 2.60 3.78
C LYS A 189 7.12 2.77 5.26
N GLU A 190 8.17 2.10 5.70
CA GLU A 190 8.81 2.38 6.97
C GLU A 190 9.54 3.74 6.91
N ILE A 191 9.42 4.50 7.97
CA ILE A 191 10.19 5.74 8.17
C ILE A 191 11.37 5.43 9.08
N LYS A 192 12.55 5.76 8.61
CA LYS A 192 13.78 5.68 9.39
C LYS A 192 13.97 6.91 10.25
#